data_a89b0316666e11c1ee7f54baeeb1ca24
#
_entry.id   a89b0316666e11c1ee7f54baeeb1ca24
#
_cell.length_a   1.000
_cell.length_b   1.000
_cell.length_c   1.000
_cell.angle_alpha   90.00
_cell.angle_beta   90.00
_cell.angle_gamma   90.00
#
_symmetry.space_group_name_H-M   'P 1'
#
loop_
_entity.id
_entity.type
_entity.pdbx_description
1 polymer ?
#
loop_
_entity_poly.entity_id
_entity_poly.type
_entity_poly.pdbx_seq_one_letter_code
_entity_poly.pdbx_strand_id
1 'polypeptide(L)'
;MRIACLHTAASNSGIFEQTANRLVLPAGQLHHIVQSNLLEEAEKHGDITQTISSQTLRIITELLENADAVLVTCSTLGTIADAAQSSFNKPVLRTDRALAEQALESGLSVTVLCTAPTTLQPTTDLFRQVFADTPITPDIRLIDKAWDIFRSGDSATYNRMIADAAETAY
;
A
#
# COMPACT_ATOMS: atom_id res chain seq x y z
N MET A 1 22.23 -3.01 3.93
CA MET A 1 21.10 -2.15 3.50
C MET A 1 20.01 -2.26 4.56
N ARG A 2 19.52 -1.15 5.07
CA ARG A 2 18.43 -1.05 6.06
C ARG A 2 17.21 -0.40 5.40
N ILE A 3 16.07 -1.06 5.48
CA ILE A 3 14.81 -0.60 4.88
C ILE A 3 13.83 -0.26 6.01
N ALA A 4 13.37 0.97 6.08
CA ALA A 4 12.30 1.37 6.98
C ALA A 4 10.94 1.10 6.32
N CYS A 5 10.09 0.31 6.97
CA CYS A 5 8.75 0.00 6.50
C CYS A 5 7.73 0.84 7.27
N LEU A 6 7.09 1.79 6.61
CA LEU A 6 6.03 2.63 7.19
C LEU A 6 4.67 1.96 6.97
N HIS A 7 4.07 1.51 8.06
CA HIS A 7 2.76 0.85 8.10
C HIS A 7 1.70 1.74 8.74
N THR A 8 0.46 1.52 8.38
CA THR A 8 -0.72 2.05 9.09
C THR A 8 -1.54 0.95 9.78
N ALA A 9 -1.22 -0.32 9.52
CA ALA A 9 -1.81 -1.47 10.21
C ALA A 9 -0.70 -2.30 10.86
N ALA A 10 -0.81 -2.60 12.16
CA ALA A 10 0.19 -3.36 12.91
C ALA A 10 0.41 -4.78 12.36
N SER A 11 -0.64 -5.39 11.81
CA SER A 11 -0.59 -6.71 11.17
C SER A 11 0.41 -6.80 10.02
N ASN A 12 0.68 -5.68 9.32
CA ASN A 12 1.59 -5.66 8.20
C ASN A 12 3.02 -6.00 8.61
N SER A 13 3.48 -5.61 9.80
CA SER A 13 4.83 -5.92 10.26
C SER A 13 5.14 -7.42 10.19
N GLY A 14 4.21 -8.25 10.69
CA GLY A 14 4.37 -9.71 10.64
C GLY A 14 4.36 -10.28 9.22
N ILE A 15 3.52 -9.73 8.34
CA ILE A 15 3.44 -10.16 6.93
C ILE A 15 4.75 -9.86 6.20
N PHE A 16 5.30 -8.66 6.39
CA PHE A 16 6.55 -8.25 5.75
C PHE A 16 7.75 -9.02 6.30
N GLU A 17 7.83 -9.30 7.61
CA GLU A 17 8.88 -10.15 8.18
C GLU A 17 8.81 -11.59 7.66
N GLN A 18 7.63 -12.18 7.57
CA GLN A 18 7.47 -13.50 6.97
C GLN A 18 7.94 -13.52 5.51
N THR A 19 7.63 -12.47 4.76
CA THR A 19 8.04 -12.34 3.36
C THR A 19 9.56 -12.16 3.26
N ALA A 20 10.18 -11.33 4.12
CA ALA A 20 11.62 -11.17 4.18
C ALA A 20 12.33 -12.50 4.45
N ASN A 21 11.80 -13.29 5.39
CA ASN A 21 12.34 -14.62 5.68
C ASN A 21 12.24 -15.59 4.50
N ARG A 22 11.12 -15.56 3.75
CA ARG A 22 10.97 -16.36 2.52
C ARG A 22 11.94 -15.95 1.41
N LEU A 23 12.24 -14.67 1.32
CA LEU A 23 13.22 -14.10 0.38
C LEU A 23 14.68 -14.21 0.86
N VAL A 24 14.88 -14.82 2.03
CA VAL A 24 16.20 -15.00 2.66
C VAL A 24 16.93 -13.66 2.86
N LEU A 25 16.18 -12.61 3.18
CA LEU A 25 16.80 -11.33 3.52
C LEU A 25 17.53 -11.42 4.87
N PRO A 26 18.63 -10.68 5.05
CA PRO A 26 19.34 -10.65 6.33
C PRO A 26 18.44 -10.23 7.49
N ALA A 27 18.54 -10.91 8.62
CA ALA A 27 17.79 -10.56 9.81
C ALA A 27 18.04 -9.11 10.23
N GLY A 28 16.97 -8.39 10.57
CA GLY A 28 17.03 -6.98 10.96
C GLY A 28 17.23 -6.00 9.80
N GLN A 29 17.11 -6.45 8.55
CA GLN A 29 17.14 -5.56 7.39
C GLN A 29 15.90 -4.68 7.31
N LEU A 30 14.74 -5.20 7.72
CA LEU A 30 13.51 -4.43 7.80
C LEU A 30 13.38 -3.77 9.19
N HIS A 31 12.99 -2.51 9.20
CA HIS A 31 12.69 -1.76 10.40
C HIS A 31 11.24 -1.26 10.31
N HIS A 32 10.37 -1.81 11.14
CA HIS A 32 8.93 -1.56 11.08
C HIS A 32 8.52 -0.40 11.96
N ILE A 33 7.80 0.55 11.36
CA ILE A 33 7.19 1.69 12.04
C ILE A 33 5.68 1.66 11.75
N VAL A 34 4.85 1.67 12.79
CA VAL A 34 3.40 1.67 12.66
C VAL A 34 2.86 3.04 13.06
N GLN A 35 2.10 3.67 12.16
CA GLN A 35 1.46 4.98 12.33
C GLN A 35 -0.02 4.86 11.96
N SER A 36 -0.80 4.16 12.79
CA SER A 36 -2.23 3.90 12.53
C SER A 36 -3.05 5.18 12.48
N ASN A 37 -2.66 6.19 13.26
CA ASN A 37 -3.33 7.49 13.30
C ASN A 37 -3.41 8.18 11.92
N LEU A 38 -2.45 7.96 11.02
CA LEU A 38 -2.48 8.54 9.68
C LEU A 38 -3.65 8.00 8.85
N LEU A 39 -3.93 6.69 8.95
CA LEU A 39 -5.06 6.09 8.26
C LEU A 39 -6.38 6.46 8.95
N GLU A 40 -6.42 6.44 10.28
CA GLU A 40 -7.60 6.84 11.06
C GLU A 40 -8.04 8.27 10.74
N GLU A 41 -7.10 9.20 10.61
CA GLU A 41 -7.41 10.58 10.22
C GLU A 41 -7.86 10.67 8.75
N ALA A 42 -7.24 9.91 7.84
CA ALA A 42 -7.69 9.86 6.45
C ALA A 42 -9.12 9.31 6.33
N GLU A 43 -9.46 8.28 7.10
CA GLU A 43 -10.81 7.73 7.16
C GLU A 43 -11.85 8.73 7.70
N LYS A 44 -11.52 9.49 8.75
CA LYS A 44 -12.40 10.52 9.31
C LYS A 44 -12.73 11.63 8.30
N HIS A 45 -11.75 11.99 7.48
CA HIS A 45 -11.90 13.05 6.47
C HIS A 45 -12.36 12.52 5.11
N GLY A 46 -12.33 11.20 4.90
CA GLY A 46 -12.61 10.57 3.61
C GLY A 46 -11.53 10.78 2.55
N ASP A 47 -10.43 11.48 2.90
CA ASP A 47 -9.34 11.83 1.99
C ASP A 47 -8.05 12.19 2.75
N ILE A 48 -6.95 12.31 2.02
CA ILE A 48 -5.67 12.82 2.52
C ILE A 48 -5.70 14.34 2.65
N THR A 49 -5.65 14.82 3.89
CA THR A 49 -5.54 16.26 4.17
C THR A 49 -4.09 16.74 4.07
N GLN A 50 -3.90 18.07 3.97
CA GLN A 50 -2.57 18.69 4.01
C GLN A 50 -1.81 18.35 5.31
N THR A 51 -2.52 18.21 6.43
CA THR A 51 -1.93 17.82 7.71
C THR A 51 -1.37 16.40 7.65
N ILE A 52 -2.14 15.44 7.11
CA ILE A 52 -1.72 14.04 6.94
C ILE A 52 -0.50 13.99 6.01
N SER A 53 -0.55 14.71 4.88
CA SER A 53 0.56 14.79 3.93
C SER A 53 1.84 15.31 4.60
N SER A 54 1.76 16.41 5.33
CA SER A 54 2.92 17.00 6.01
C SER A 54 3.47 16.10 7.10
N GLN A 55 2.61 15.44 7.87
CA GLN A 55 3.01 14.47 8.89
C GLN A 55 3.72 13.26 8.27
N THR A 56 3.15 12.69 7.21
CA THR A 56 3.73 11.54 6.52
C THR A 56 5.09 11.86 5.92
N LEU A 57 5.24 13.02 5.25
CA LEU A 57 6.51 13.48 4.71
C LEU A 57 7.57 13.67 5.79
N ARG A 58 7.20 14.25 6.95
CA ARG A 58 8.11 14.38 8.08
C ARG A 58 8.59 13.02 8.57
N ILE A 59 7.70 12.05 8.74
CA ILE A 59 8.05 10.69 9.16
C ILE A 59 8.99 10.05 8.14
N ILE A 60 8.70 10.14 6.84
CA ILE A 60 9.57 9.63 5.78
C ILE A 60 10.96 10.26 5.86
N THR A 61 11.04 11.58 6.08
CA THR A 61 12.31 12.29 6.24
C THR A 61 13.13 11.76 7.42
N GLU A 62 12.51 11.65 8.59
CA GLU A 62 13.14 11.12 9.80
C GLU A 62 13.63 9.67 9.62
N LEU A 63 12.85 8.84 8.91
CA LEU A 63 13.23 7.46 8.61
C LEU A 63 14.45 7.38 7.68
N LEU A 64 14.54 8.25 6.67
CA LEU A 64 15.65 8.31 5.74
C LEU A 64 16.97 8.75 6.39
N GLU A 65 16.95 9.37 7.55
CA GLU A 65 18.17 9.68 8.29
C GLU A 65 18.93 8.40 8.70
N ASN A 66 18.21 7.33 9.05
CA ASN A 66 18.75 6.09 9.59
C ASN A 66 18.48 4.84 8.72
N ALA A 67 17.89 5.00 7.54
CA ALA A 67 17.63 3.92 6.60
C ALA A 67 18.19 4.24 5.21
N ASP A 68 18.44 3.22 4.41
CA ASP A 68 18.88 3.34 3.02
C ASP A 68 17.70 3.52 2.08
N ALA A 69 16.51 3.09 2.50
CA ALA A 69 15.25 3.24 1.77
C ALA A 69 14.05 3.26 2.72
N VAL A 70 12.94 3.84 2.26
CA VAL A 70 11.64 3.76 2.93
C VAL A 70 10.65 3.01 2.04
N LEU A 71 9.93 2.04 2.61
CA LEU A 71 8.85 1.32 1.97
C LEU A 71 7.52 1.69 2.65
N VAL A 72 6.66 2.40 1.92
CA VAL A 72 5.31 2.75 2.37
C VAL A 72 4.36 1.62 1.99
N THR A 73 3.72 1.01 2.99
CA THR A 73 2.90 -0.20 2.81
C THR A 73 1.40 0.08 2.86
N CYS A 74 1.03 1.34 2.88
CA CYS A 74 -0.36 1.79 2.90
C CYS A 74 -0.69 2.49 1.58
N SER A 75 -1.61 1.93 0.79
CA SER A 75 -2.02 2.51 -0.50
C SER A 75 -2.67 3.88 -0.34
N THR A 76 -3.38 4.13 0.78
CA THR A 76 -3.94 5.45 1.09
C THR A 76 -2.86 6.54 1.11
N LEU A 77 -1.65 6.23 1.62
CA LEU A 77 -0.52 7.16 1.66
C LEU A 77 0.36 7.13 0.39
N GLY A 78 -0.04 6.35 -0.62
CA GLY A 78 0.80 6.08 -1.79
C GLY A 78 1.18 7.31 -2.60
N THR A 79 0.25 8.25 -2.79
CA THR A 79 0.52 9.52 -3.50
C THR A 79 1.57 10.37 -2.80
N ILE A 80 1.65 10.28 -1.47
CA ILE A 80 2.67 10.99 -0.67
C ILE A 80 4.04 10.32 -0.86
N ALA A 81 4.07 8.98 -0.94
CA ALA A 81 5.30 8.25 -1.24
C ALA A 81 5.85 8.60 -2.64
N ASP A 82 4.99 8.68 -3.65
CA ASP A 82 5.37 9.09 -5.00
C ASP A 82 5.93 10.53 -5.03
N ALA A 83 5.30 11.46 -4.32
CA ALA A 83 5.80 12.84 -4.18
C ALA A 83 7.14 12.88 -3.43
N ALA A 84 7.29 12.10 -2.37
CA ALA A 84 8.52 12.01 -1.60
C ALA A 84 9.68 11.44 -2.43
N GLN A 85 9.43 10.41 -3.26
CA GLN A 85 10.45 9.84 -4.15
C GLN A 85 11.10 10.90 -5.04
N SER A 86 10.34 11.88 -5.52
CA SER A 86 10.84 12.96 -6.34
C SER A 86 11.70 13.98 -5.56
N SER A 87 11.63 13.97 -4.24
CA SER A 87 12.27 14.95 -3.36
C SER A 87 13.53 14.43 -2.66
N PHE A 88 13.76 13.13 -2.64
CA PHE A 88 14.86 12.50 -1.94
C PHE A 88 15.76 11.69 -2.89
N ASN A 89 17.07 11.65 -2.56
CA ASN A 89 18.06 10.84 -3.29
C ASN A 89 18.01 9.35 -2.87
N LYS A 90 17.43 9.03 -1.72
CA LYS A 90 17.22 7.65 -1.25
C LYS A 90 15.85 7.16 -1.72
N PRO A 91 15.71 5.85 -2.01
CA PRO A 91 14.44 5.31 -2.48
C PRO A 91 13.31 5.47 -1.45
N VAL A 92 12.19 6.00 -1.90
CA VAL A 92 10.89 5.99 -1.20
C VAL A 92 9.91 5.25 -2.10
N LEU A 93 9.57 4.04 -1.73
CA LEU A 93 8.79 3.13 -2.55
C LEU A 93 7.42 2.88 -1.92
N ARG A 94 6.43 2.58 -2.76
CA ARG A 94 5.14 2.07 -2.33
C ARG A 94 4.96 0.64 -2.82
N THR A 95 4.39 -0.23 -1.96
CA THR A 95 4.26 -1.66 -2.26
C THR A 95 3.34 -1.96 -3.42
N ASP A 96 2.27 -1.21 -3.56
CA ASP A 96 1.26 -1.41 -4.60
C ASP A 96 1.75 -1.02 -6.01
N ARG A 97 2.80 -0.21 -6.14
CA ARG A 97 3.44 0.07 -7.43
C ARG A 97 4.08 -1.19 -8.03
N ALA A 98 4.82 -1.95 -7.21
CA ALA A 98 5.42 -3.20 -7.68
C ALA A 98 4.35 -4.21 -8.13
N LEU A 99 3.20 -4.25 -7.45
CA LEU A 99 2.06 -5.05 -7.87
C LEU A 99 1.49 -4.59 -9.22
N ALA A 100 1.32 -3.27 -9.42
CA ALA A 100 0.81 -2.71 -10.66
C ALA A 100 1.77 -2.98 -11.85
N GLU A 101 3.07 -2.82 -11.63
CA GLU A 101 4.11 -3.10 -12.63
C GLU A 101 4.14 -4.60 -13.01
N GLN A 102 4.06 -5.48 -12.02
CA GLN A 102 3.98 -6.92 -12.27
C GLN A 102 2.69 -7.32 -13.02
N ALA A 103 1.57 -6.69 -12.69
CA ALA A 103 0.31 -6.89 -13.40
C ALA A 103 0.42 -6.43 -14.87
N LEU A 104 1.08 -5.30 -15.12
CA LEU A 104 1.35 -4.81 -16.47
C LEU A 104 2.18 -5.81 -17.29
N GLU A 105 3.24 -6.38 -16.70
CA GLU A 105 4.10 -7.37 -17.35
C GLU A 105 3.33 -8.64 -17.78
N SER A 106 2.24 -8.97 -17.13
CA SER A 106 1.41 -10.12 -17.52
C SER A 106 0.77 -9.96 -18.91
N GLY A 107 0.54 -8.73 -19.36
CA GLY A 107 -0.11 -8.42 -20.64
C GLY A 107 -1.59 -8.82 -20.70
N LEU A 108 -2.20 -9.21 -19.58
CA LEU A 108 -3.59 -9.66 -19.49
C LEU A 108 -4.51 -8.54 -19.01
N SER A 109 -5.83 -8.76 -19.10
CA SER A 109 -6.81 -7.92 -18.42
C SER A 109 -6.60 -7.98 -16.90
N VAL A 110 -6.75 -6.84 -16.22
CA VAL A 110 -6.45 -6.72 -14.79
C VAL A 110 -7.68 -6.22 -14.05
N THR A 111 -8.11 -6.98 -13.04
CA THR A 111 -9.07 -6.51 -12.04
C THR A 111 -8.34 -6.34 -10.71
N VAL A 112 -8.45 -5.18 -10.11
CA VAL A 112 -7.84 -4.83 -8.83
C VAL A 112 -8.91 -4.72 -7.75
N LEU A 113 -8.77 -5.51 -6.70
CA LEU A 113 -9.71 -5.54 -5.59
C LEU A 113 -9.19 -4.68 -4.43
N CYS A 114 -9.93 -3.64 -4.08
CA CYS A 114 -9.67 -2.80 -2.91
C CYS A 114 -10.64 -3.18 -1.78
N THR A 115 -10.16 -3.14 -0.54
CA THR A 115 -11.00 -3.43 0.63
C THR A 115 -11.28 -2.21 1.49
N ALA A 116 -10.36 -1.24 1.56
CA ALA A 116 -10.56 0.02 2.28
C ALA A 116 -11.01 1.13 1.33
N PRO A 117 -12.10 1.87 1.63
CA PRO A 117 -12.60 2.94 0.75
C PRO A 117 -11.55 4.01 0.42
N THR A 118 -10.72 4.38 1.38
CA THR A 118 -9.65 5.38 1.22
C THR A 118 -8.53 4.96 0.27
N THR A 119 -8.46 3.67 -0.11
CA THR A 119 -7.48 3.17 -1.08
C THR A 119 -7.96 3.24 -2.52
N LEU A 120 -9.27 3.38 -2.75
CA LEU A 120 -9.86 3.27 -4.09
C LEU A 120 -9.27 4.30 -5.06
N GLN A 121 -9.28 5.58 -4.69
CA GLN A 121 -8.77 6.64 -5.57
C GLN A 121 -7.24 6.54 -5.78
N PRO A 122 -6.40 6.43 -4.71
CA PRO A 122 -4.95 6.27 -4.89
C PRO A 122 -4.54 5.04 -5.71
N THR A 123 -5.28 3.94 -5.59
CA THR A 123 -5.05 2.72 -6.38
C THR A 123 -5.47 2.93 -7.84
N THR A 124 -6.62 3.56 -8.07
CA THR A 124 -7.09 3.89 -9.42
C THR A 124 -6.08 4.75 -10.16
N ASP A 125 -5.58 5.79 -9.53
CA ASP A 125 -4.61 6.71 -10.14
C ASP A 125 -3.29 6.01 -10.44
N LEU A 126 -2.80 5.18 -9.51
CA LEU A 126 -1.60 4.39 -9.72
C LEU A 126 -1.72 3.45 -10.92
N PHE A 127 -2.76 2.62 -10.95
CA PHE A 127 -2.95 1.66 -12.04
C PHE A 127 -3.18 2.35 -13.39
N ARG A 128 -3.93 3.45 -13.42
CA ARG A 128 -4.07 4.27 -14.65
C ARG A 128 -2.73 4.82 -15.11
N GLN A 129 -1.89 5.30 -14.19
CA GLN A 129 -0.56 5.80 -14.53
C GLN A 129 0.34 4.70 -15.10
N VAL A 130 0.38 3.53 -14.44
CA VAL A 130 1.23 2.41 -14.86
C VAL A 130 0.79 1.85 -16.21
N PHE A 131 -0.51 1.84 -16.50
CA PHE A 131 -1.08 1.30 -17.74
C PHE A 131 -1.30 2.34 -18.84
N ALA A 132 -0.85 3.60 -18.66
CA ALA A 132 -1.15 4.72 -19.56
C ALA A 132 -0.78 4.47 -21.02
N ASP A 133 0.34 3.78 -21.27
CA ASP A 133 0.86 3.52 -22.61
C ASP A 133 0.43 2.16 -23.17
N THR A 134 -0.64 1.56 -22.63
CA THR A 134 -1.16 0.25 -23.06
C THR A 134 -2.64 0.34 -23.43
N PRO A 135 -3.16 -0.61 -24.24
CA PRO A 135 -4.58 -0.70 -24.52
C PRO A 135 -5.41 -1.28 -23.35
N ILE A 136 -4.75 -1.74 -22.27
CA ILE A 136 -5.39 -2.38 -21.15
C ILE A 136 -5.92 -1.30 -20.18
N THR A 137 -7.20 -1.34 -19.86
CA THR A 137 -7.80 -0.51 -18.83
C THR A 137 -8.05 -1.37 -17.59
N PRO A 138 -7.30 -1.17 -16.50
CA PRO A 138 -7.54 -1.90 -15.25
C PRO A 138 -8.93 -1.60 -14.68
N ASP A 139 -9.62 -2.64 -14.24
CA ASP A 139 -10.91 -2.55 -13.55
C ASP A 139 -10.68 -2.53 -12.04
N ILE A 140 -10.98 -1.41 -11.39
CA ILE A 140 -10.72 -1.23 -9.94
C ILE A 140 -12.05 -1.35 -9.19
N ARG A 141 -12.15 -2.32 -8.31
CA ARG A 141 -13.37 -2.62 -7.56
C ARG A 141 -13.15 -2.52 -6.06
N LEU A 142 -14.10 -1.91 -5.36
CA LEU A 142 -14.16 -1.95 -3.89
C LEU A 142 -15.02 -3.15 -3.47
N ILE A 143 -14.50 -3.96 -2.54
CA ILE A 143 -15.27 -5.01 -1.89
C ILE A 143 -16.00 -4.37 -0.71
N ASP A 144 -17.30 -4.16 -0.88
CA ASP A 144 -18.15 -3.52 0.13
C ASP A 144 -18.04 -4.25 1.49
N LYS A 145 -17.97 -3.49 2.58
CA LYS A 145 -17.87 -3.97 3.98
C LYS A 145 -16.63 -4.80 4.32
N ALA A 146 -15.77 -5.14 3.37
CA ALA A 146 -14.58 -5.94 3.68
C ALA A 146 -13.67 -5.25 4.70
N TRP A 147 -13.57 -3.92 4.64
CA TRP A 147 -12.78 -3.14 5.58
C TRP A 147 -13.32 -3.19 7.02
N ASP A 148 -14.62 -3.16 7.21
CA ASP A 148 -15.24 -3.28 8.54
C ASP A 148 -14.98 -4.67 9.14
N ILE A 149 -15.06 -5.72 8.33
CA ILE A 149 -14.73 -7.09 8.73
C ILE A 149 -13.25 -7.23 9.11
N PHE A 150 -12.34 -6.64 8.30
CA PHE A 150 -10.92 -6.61 8.65
C PHE A 150 -10.68 -5.94 10.02
N ARG A 151 -11.31 -4.79 10.25
CA ARG A 151 -11.18 -4.03 11.51
C ARG A 151 -11.79 -4.75 12.71
N SER A 152 -12.80 -5.59 12.51
CA SER A 152 -13.36 -6.43 13.57
C SER A 152 -12.45 -7.58 13.99
N GLY A 153 -11.40 -7.88 13.22
CA GLY A 153 -10.46 -8.97 13.45
C GLY A 153 -10.93 -10.32 12.90
N ASP A 154 -12.06 -10.39 12.18
CA ASP A 154 -12.55 -11.63 11.54
C ASP A 154 -11.82 -11.88 10.23
N SER A 155 -10.58 -12.36 10.34
CA SER A 155 -9.73 -12.66 9.19
C SER A 155 -10.31 -13.76 8.29
N ALA A 156 -11.08 -14.72 8.85
CA ALA A 156 -11.64 -15.81 8.07
C ALA A 156 -12.73 -15.29 7.11
N THR A 157 -13.64 -14.46 7.60
CA THR A 157 -14.67 -13.83 6.76
C THR A 157 -14.04 -12.85 5.77
N TYR A 158 -13.06 -12.03 6.20
CA TYR A 158 -12.34 -11.13 5.33
C TYR A 158 -11.71 -11.85 4.13
N ASN A 159 -10.95 -12.91 4.37
CA ASN A 159 -10.29 -13.68 3.31
C ASN A 159 -11.31 -14.33 2.36
N ARG A 160 -12.44 -14.82 2.88
CA ARG A 160 -13.51 -15.40 2.06
C ARG A 160 -14.12 -14.33 1.14
N MET A 161 -14.44 -13.14 1.65
CA MET A 161 -14.97 -12.04 0.84
C MET A 161 -14.04 -11.68 -0.33
N ILE A 162 -12.73 -11.67 -0.09
CA ILE A 162 -11.75 -11.43 -1.16
C ILE A 162 -11.74 -12.56 -2.18
N ALA A 163 -11.77 -13.82 -1.73
CA ALA A 163 -11.81 -14.99 -2.61
C ALA A 163 -13.06 -14.99 -3.49
N ASP A 164 -14.25 -14.76 -2.89
CA ASP A 164 -15.53 -14.71 -3.61
C ASP A 164 -15.54 -13.57 -4.65
N ALA A 165 -14.99 -12.40 -4.29
CA ALA A 165 -14.85 -11.28 -5.21
C ALA A 165 -13.88 -11.59 -6.37
N ALA A 166 -12.79 -12.30 -6.09
CA ALA A 166 -11.84 -12.73 -7.11
C ALA A 166 -12.46 -13.74 -8.09
N GLU A 167 -13.23 -14.72 -7.58
CA GLU A 167 -13.94 -15.70 -8.42
C GLU A 167 -14.97 -15.03 -9.36
N THR A 168 -15.63 -13.97 -8.89
CA THR A 168 -16.60 -13.21 -9.70
C THR A 168 -15.95 -12.21 -10.68
N ALA A 169 -14.66 -11.97 -10.57
CA ALA A 169 -13.91 -11.09 -11.45
C ALA A 169 -13.42 -11.79 -12.73
N TYR A 170 -13.46 -13.12 -12.75
CA TYR A 170 -13.17 -13.96 -13.90
C TYR A 170 -14.44 -14.35 -14.63
#